data_0aee45be173602d8e004e5072ddacf0c
#
_entry.id   0aee45be173602d8e004e5072ddacf0c
#
_cell.length_a   1.000
_cell.length_b   1.000
_cell.length_c   1.000
_cell.angle_alpha   90.00
_cell.angle_beta   90.00
_cell.angle_gamma   90.00
#
_symmetry.space_group_name_H-M   'P 1'
#
loop_
_entity.id
_entity.type
_entity.pdbx_description
1 polymer ?
#
loop_
_entity_poly.entity_id
_entity_poly.type
_entity_poly.pdbx_seq_one_letter_code
_entity_poly.pdbx_strand_id
1 'polypeptide(L)'
;MEDLYPKRNILCIDLKSFFASCECIERRMDPFKYPLVVANPNQGSGAITLAVTPYLKEKGVKSRGRLFEIPANIKYTIAKPRMSLYIEKSKQVVNIYLDFVAEEDLYIYSIDECFLDVTNYLKLYKKSDAELAEEILQTIYIKTGLTATCGIGPNMLLAKVSMDIEAKHNSNNTAKWNYEDIEEKLWKITPLSKMWGIGPRMEKNLNKLGIYTIGDLAKTNKFELKDKFGVMGVELWNHANGIDLSLIKDYKKLAKSESFSHSQVLFKDYNENNIKIIISEMVEVLASRLRKNNKQTKNIGLGIGYSKDISGGFYHTIKLDNPTDSAYEILNNCLIIFDKFYESMPIRKVTVSCGLLQKKESVQLNLFENRNENDNESNINITIDQIKMKYGKNSLLKATNLLEDSTAIERNKKIGGHYSW
;
A
#
# COMPACT_ATOMS: atom_id res chain seq x y z
N MET A 1 -2.88 14.54 32.62
CA MET A 1 -2.46 13.16 32.22
C MET A 1 -3.59 12.41 31.51
N GLU A 2 -4.86 12.67 31.81
CA GLU A 2 -5.99 11.99 31.12
C GLU A 2 -6.01 12.22 29.58
N ASP A 3 -5.55 13.36 29.08
CA ASP A 3 -5.53 13.67 27.64
C ASP A 3 -4.56 12.80 26.81
N LEU A 4 -3.60 12.12 27.43
CA LEU A 4 -2.63 11.24 26.75
C LEU A 4 -3.17 9.81 26.59
N TYR A 5 -4.23 9.43 27.30
CA TYR A 5 -4.79 8.08 27.32
C TYR A 5 -6.29 8.10 26.96
N PRO A 6 -6.62 8.32 25.68
CA PRO A 6 -8.01 8.38 25.25
C PRO A 6 -8.74 7.07 25.52
N LYS A 7 -9.95 7.16 26.06
CA LYS A 7 -10.82 6.02 26.32
C LYS A 7 -11.79 5.82 25.15
N ARG A 8 -11.29 5.22 24.08
CA ARG A 8 -12.09 4.84 22.90
C ARG A 8 -12.20 3.32 22.82
N ASN A 9 -13.05 2.86 21.92
CA ASN A 9 -13.17 1.44 21.59
C ASN A 9 -12.86 1.30 20.09
N ILE A 10 -11.59 0.99 19.80
CA ILE A 10 -11.08 0.84 18.43
C ILE A 10 -10.97 -0.64 18.12
N LEU A 11 -11.53 -1.04 17.00
CA LEU A 11 -11.35 -2.36 16.42
C LEU A 11 -10.34 -2.27 15.27
N CYS A 12 -9.36 -3.17 15.22
CA CYS A 12 -8.48 -3.39 14.09
C CYS A 12 -8.79 -4.78 13.51
N ILE A 13 -9.28 -4.85 12.28
CA ILE A 13 -9.74 -6.10 11.66
C ILE A 13 -8.89 -6.41 10.43
N ASP A 14 -8.36 -7.64 10.34
CA ASP A 14 -7.50 -8.15 9.26
C ASP A 14 -8.06 -9.47 8.72
N LEU A 15 -8.15 -9.59 7.39
CA LEU A 15 -8.65 -10.80 6.72
C LEU A 15 -7.56 -11.86 6.62
N LYS A 16 -7.79 -13.05 7.16
CA LYS A 16 -6.80 -14.13 7.20
C LYS A 16 -6.39 -14.59 5.79
N SER A 17 -5.09 -14.44 5.47
CA SER A 17 -4.51 -14.91 4.19
C SER A 17 -5.31 -14.45 2.97
N PHE A 18 -5.75 -13.22 2.96
CA PHE A 18 -6.83 -12.66 2.13
C PHE A 18 -6.84 -13.18 0.70
N PHE A 19 -5.78 -12.98 -0.10
CA PHE A 19 -5.77 -13.40 -1.50
C PHE A 19 -5.90 -14.92 -1.66
N ALA A 20 -5.23 -15.70 -0.80
CA ALA A 20 -5.32 -17.15 -0.86
C ALA A 20 -6.69 -17.66 -0.41
N SER A 21 -7.29 -17.02 0.59
CA SER A 21 -8.65 -17.32 1.03
C SER A 21 -9.68 -16.99 -0.05
N CYS A 22 -9.58 -15.86 -0.73
CA CYS A 22 -10.41 -15.52 -1.87
C CYS A 22 -10.34 -16.60 -2.97
N GLU A 23 -9.12 -17.05 -3.31
CA GLU A 23 -8.92 -18.08 -4.32
C GLU A 23 -9.52 -19.43 -3.92
N CYS A 24 -9.44 -19.81 -2.65
CA CYS A 24 -10.06 -21.02 -2.13
C CYS A 24 -11.59 -20.93 -2.17
N ILE A 25 -12.17 -19.84 -1.68
CA ILE A 25 -13.64 -19.64 -1.64
C ILE A 25 -14.24 -19.70 -3.05
N GLU A 26 -13.63 -19.02 -4.02
CA GLU A 26 -14.08 -19.07 -5.42
C GLU A 26 -14.03 -20.48 -6.04
N ARG A 27 -13.14 -21.34 -5.51
CA ARG A 27 -13.04 -22.76 -5.91
C ARG A 27 -13.84 -23.70 -5.02
N ARG A 28 -14.63 -23.17 -4.06
CA ARG A 28 -15.38 -23.93 -3.06
C ARG A 28 -14.49 -24.84 -2.21
N MET A 29 -13.30 -24.37 -1.88
CA MET A 29 -12.31 -25.05 -1.06
C MET A 29 -12.17 -24.36 0.30
N ASP A 30 -11.90 -25.14 1.35
CA ASP A 30 -11.63 -24.60 2.68
C ASP A 30 -10.15 -24.15 2.78
N PRO A 31 -9.87 -22.86 2.99
CA PRO A 31 -8.50 -22.34 3.08
C PRO A 31 -7.70 -22.91 4.26
N PHE A 32 -8.37 -23.47 5.27
CA PHE A 32 -7.74 -24.09 6.42
C PHE A 32 -7.34 -25.56 6.17
N LYS A 33 -7.82 -26.17 5.07
CA LYS A 33 -7.55 -27.56 4.70
C LYS A 33 -6.81 -27.69 3.38
N TYR A 34 -6.86 -26.68 2.53
CA TYR A 34 -6.33 -26.76 1.17
C TYR A 34 -5.01 -26.01 1.00
N PRO A 35 -3.94 -26.67 0.47
CA PRO A 35 -2.65 -26.05 0.25
C PRO A 35 -2.64 -25.22 -1.04
N LEU A 36 -2.85 -23.90 -0.94
CA LEU A 36 -2.84 -22.99 -2.08
C LEU A 36 -1.90 -21.80 -1.87
N VAL A 37 -1.17 -21.47 -2.92
CA VAL A 37 -0.27 -20.32 -3.00
C VAL A 37 -0.72 -19.41 -4.12
N VAL A 38 -0.81 -18.11 -3.85
CA VAL A 38 -1.05 -17.09 -4.87
C VAL A 38 0.29 -16.56 -5.36
N ALA A 39 0.64 -16.87 -6.60
CA ALA A 39 1.88 -16.43 -7.22
C ALA A 39 1.71 -16.35 -8.75
N ASN A 40 2.59 -15.60 -9.43
CA ASN A 40 2.60 -15.57 -10.89
C ASN A 40 3.39 -16.77 -11.43
N PRO A 41 2.74 -17.81 -12.03
CA PRO A 41 3.43 -19.00 -12.50
C PRO A 41 4.42 -18.71 -13.64
N ASN A 42 4.22 -17.63 -14.40
CA ASN A 42 5.09 -17.27 -15.53
C ASN A 42 6.47 -16.72 -15.09
N GLN A 43 6.68 -16.51 -13.78
CA GLN A 43 7.98 -16.08 -13.23
C GLN A 43 8.84 -17.24 -12.73
N GLY A 44 8.41 -18.48 -12.96
CA GLY A 44 9.13 -19.70 -12.54
C GLY A 44 9.24 -19.81 -11.01
N SER A 45 10.24 -20.59 -10.54
CA SER A 45 10.48 -20.84 -9.11
C SER A 45 10.86 -19.58 -8.31
N GLY A 46 11.36 -18.54 -8.96
CA GLY A 46 11.68 -17.24 -8.37
C GLY A 46 10.47 -16.33 -8.13
N ALA A 47 9.25 -16.74 -8.51
CA ALA A 47 8.05 -15.95 -8.31
C ALA A 47 7.82 -15.61 -6.82
N ILE A 48 7.42 -14.36 -6.55
CA ILE A 48 7.04 -13.94 -5.20
C ILE A 48 5.69 -14.54 -4.86
N THR A 49 5.58 -15.16 -3.68
CA THR A 49 4.30 -15.59 -3.10
C THR A 49 3.58 -14.37 -2.52
N LEU A 50 2.43 -14.01 -3.09
CA LEU A 50 1.62 -12.88 -2.61
C LEU A 50 0.84 -13.26 -1.35
N ALA A 51 0.35 -14.49 -1.29
CA ALA A 51 -0.31 -15.06 -0.14
C ALA A 51 -0.21 -16.59 -0.19
N VAL A 52 -0.27 -17.20 1.00
CA VAL A 52 -0.43 -18.64 1.17
C VAL A 52 -1.61 -18.91 2.10
N THR A 53 -2.28 -20.04 1.94
CA THR A 53 -3.41 -20.41 2.80
C THR A 53 -3.01 -20.58 4.27
N PRO A 54 -3.95 -20.42 5.23
CA PRO A 54 -3.70 -20.73 6.63
C PRO A 54 -3.12 -22.13 6.83
N TYR A 55 -3.63 -23.13 6.11
CA TYR A 55 -3.09 -24.49 6.10
C TYR A 55 -1.58 -24.53 5.82
N LEU A 56 -1.09 -23.79 4.84
CA LEU A 56 0.35 -23.75 4.54
C LEU A 56 1.16 -22.96 5.58
N LYS A 57 0.56 -21.92 6.19
CA LYS A 57 1.19 -21.17 7.28
C LYS A 57 1.43 -22.05 8.51
N GLU A 58 0.47 -22.90 8.87
CA GLU A 58 0.61 -23.89 9.95
C GLU A 58 1.74 -24.89 9.69
N LYS A 59 2.02 -25.19 8.41
CA LYS A 59 3.17 -26.00 7.99
C LYS A 59 4.47 -25.22 7.87
N GLY A 60 4.54 -23.98 8.35
CA GLY A 60 5.75 -23.15 8.37
C GLY A 60 6.06 -22.44 7.06
N VAL A 61 5.18 -22.47 6.06
CA VAL A 61 5.40 -21.73 4.81
C VAL A 61 5.20 -20.23 5.04
N LYS A 62 6.21 -19.42 4.68
CA LYS A 62 6.18 -17.97 4.82
C LYS A 62 5.16 -17.33 3.88
N SER A 63 4.40 -16.34 4.36
CA SER A 63 3.37 -15.63 3.58
C SER A 63 3.94 -14.81 2.43
N ARG A 64 5.16 -14.31 2.55
CA ARG A 64 5.85 -13.45 1.57
C ARG A 64 7.27 -13.95 1.40
N GLY A 65 7.44 -14.90 0.51
CA GLY A 65 8.73 -15.51 0.16
C GLY A 65 8.81 -15.72 -1.34
N ARG A 66 9.64 -16.64 -1.76
CA ARG A 66 9.75 -17.12 -3.13
C ARG A 66 9.23 -18.56 -3.23
N LEU A 67 8.72 -18.96 -4.39
CA LEU A 67 8.22 -20.33 -4.58
C LEU A 67 9.30 -21.38 -4.25
N PHE A 68 10.58 -21.13 -4.58
CA PHE A 68 11.68 -22.06 -4.28
C PHE A 68 11.99 -22.17 -2.76
N GLU A 69 11.51 -21.26 -1.93
CA GLU A 69 11.68 -21.33 -0.47
C GLU A 69 10.64 -22.27 0.20
N ILE A 70 9.62 -22.70 -0.55
CA ILE A 70 8.64 -23.66 -0.05
C ILE A 70 9.30 -25.05 -0.01
N PRO A 71 9.25 -25.76 1.13
CA PRO A 71 9.85 -27.08 1.24
C PRO A 71 9.33 -28.06 0.17
N ALA A 72 10.25 -28.79 -0.48
CA ALA A 72 9.94 -29.68 -1.61
C ALA A 72 8.96 -30.83 -1.27
N ASN A 73 8.87 -31.20 0.01
CA ASN A 73 7.95 -32.22 0.51
C ASN A 73 6.51 -31.73 0.66
N ILE A 74 6.25 -30.42 0.51
CA ILE A 74 4.91 -29.85 0.61
C ILE A 74 4.33 -29.73 -0.80
N LYS A 75 3.27 -30.50 -1.08
CA LYS A 75 2.48 -30.34 -2.31
C LYS A 75 1.51 -29.18 -2.16
N TYR A 76 1.42 -28.32 -3.18
CA TYR A 76 0.53 -27.17 -3.19
C TYR A 76 0.04 -26.83 -4.59
N THR A 77 -1.07 -26.09 -4.67
CA THR A 77 -1.62 -25.56 -5.90
C THR A 77 -1.19 -24.10 -6.05
N ILE A 78 -0.75 -23.70 -7.25
CA ILE A 78 -0.48 -22.29 -7.56
C ILE A 78 -1.73 -21.66 -8.19
N ALA A 79 -2.25 -20.60 -7.58
CA ALA A 79 -3.27 -19.75 -8.17
C ALA A 79 -2.63 -18.48 -8.75
N LYS A 80 -2.95 -18.18 -10.01
CA LYS A 80 -2.58 -16.91 -10.64
C LYS A 80 -3.30 -15.75 -9.93
N PRO A 81 -2.64 -14.64 -9.62
CA PRO A 81 -3.29 -13.50 -8.98
C PRO A 81 -4.44 -12.94 -9.82
N ARG A 82 -5.56 -12.60 -9.16
CA ARG A 82 -6.74 -11.95 -9.76
C ARG A 82 -7.09 -10.71 -8.97
N MET A 83 -6.31 -9.62 -9.18
CA MET A 83 -6.42 -8.41 -8.36
C MET A 83 -7.81 -7.75 -8.39
N SER A 84 -8.52 -7.83 -9.52
CA SER A 84 -9.89 -7.30 -9.61
C SER A 84 -10.84 -8.04 -8.69
N LEU A 85 -10.73 -9.37 -8.61
CA LEU A 85 -11.50 -10.19 -7.66
C LEU A 85 -11.21 -9.77 -6.21
N TYR A 86 -9.94 -9.60 -5.87
CA TYR A 86 -9.57 -9.23 -4.49
C TYR A 86 -10.09 -7.84 -4.11
N ILE A 87 -10.02 -6.87 -5.04
CA ILE A 87 -10.59 -5.54 -4.83
C ILE A 87 -12.11 -5.62 -4.64
N GLU A 88 -12.80 -6.45 -5.41
CA GLU A 88 -14.25 -6.67 -5.28
C GLU A 88 -14.60 -7.27 -3.92
N LYS A 89 -13.90 -8.34 -3.50
CA LYS A 89 -14.09 -8.96 -2.18
C LYS A 89 -13.79 -7.99 -1.03
N SER A 90 -12.72 -7.18 -1.15
CA SER A 90 -12.42 -6.12 -0.18
C SER A 90 -13.55 -5.09 -0.07
N LYS A 91 -14.11 -4.64 -1.21
CA LYS A 91 -15.26 -3.73 -1.22
C LYS A 91 -16.50 -4.35 -0.55
N GLN A 92 -16.77 -5.64 -0.78
CA GLN A 92 -17.87 -6.35 -0.11
C GLN A 92 -17.67 -6.31 1.42
N VAL A 93 -16.45 -6.55 1.92
CA VAL A 93 -16.15 -6.48 3.35
C VAL A 93 -16.27 -5.05 3.88
N VAL A 94 -15.76 -4.05 3.15
CA VAL A 94 -15.91 -2.63 3.53
C VAL A 94 -17.39 -2.24 3.65
N ASN A 95 -18.24 -2.68 2.73
CA ASN A 95 -19.68 -2.45 2.82
C ASN A 95 -20.30 -3.09 4.07
N ILE A 96 -19.80 -4.27 4.51
CA ILE A 96 -20.24 -4.87 5.78
C ILE A 96 -19.86 -3.98 6.97
N TYR A 97 -18.65 -3.40 6.98
CA TYR A 97 -18.28 -2.46 8.06
C TYR A 97 -19.19 -1.24 8.10
N LEU A 98 -19.60 -0.72 6.94
CA LEU A 98 -20.53 0.41 6.84
C LEU A 98 -21.97 0.08 7.27
N ASP A 99 -22.34 -1.20 7.39
CA ASP A 99 -23.59 -1.61 8.06
C ASP A 99 -23.53 -1.38 9.59
N PHE A 100 -22.32 -1.27 10.17
CA PHE A 100 -22.11 -1.15 11.63
C PHE A 100 -21.67 0.24 12.07
N VAL A 101 -20.88 0.96 11.24
CA VAL A 101 -20.35 2.29 11.58
C VAL A 101 -20.48 3.25 10.40
N ALA A 102 -20.51 4.55 10.67
CA ALA A 102 -20.48 5.56 9.63
C ALA A 102 -19.11 5.61 8.94
N GLU A 103 -19.07 6.16 7.73
CA GLU A 103 -17.85 6.26 6.92
C GLU A 103 -16.73 7.05 7.62
N GLU A 104 -17.08 8.05 8.44
CA GLU A 104 -16.13 8.88 9.19
C GLU A 104 -15.42 8.12 10.32
N ASP A 105 -16.03 7.04 10.83
CA ASP A 105 -15.50 6.18 11.88
C ASP A 105 -14.83 4.90 11.33
N LEU A 106 -14.68 4.82 10.00
CA LEU A 106 -13.99 3.74 9.29
C LEU A 106 -12.71 4.26 8.62
N TYR A 107 -11.57 3.61 8.90
CA TYR A 107 -10.31 3.84 8.22
C TYR A 107 -9.84 2.58 7.51
N ILE A 108 -9.85 2.60 6.17
CA ILE A 108 -9.33 1.52 5.32
C ILE A 108 -7.81 1.65 5.29
N TYR A 109 -7.11 0.83 6.08
CA TYR A 109 -5.66 0.85 6.18
C TYR A 109 -4.98 0.14 5.01
N SER A 110 -5.55 -0.99 4.57
CA SER A 110 -5.09 -1.73 3.39
C SER A 110 -6.27 -2.43 2.68
N ILE A 111 -5.98 -3.26 1.68
CA ILE A 111 -6.99 -4.04 0.95
C ILE A 111 -7.68 -5.10 1.85
N ASP A 112 -7.02 -5.51 2.93
CA ASP A 112 -7.43 -6.59 3.84
C ASP A 112 -7.50 -6.16 5.30
N GLU A 113 -7.19 -4.89 5.62
CA GLU A 113 -7.15 -4.39 6.98
C GLU A 113 -7.86 -3.05 7.15
N CYS A 114 -8.70 -2.94 8.18
CA CYS A 114 -9.44 -1.73 8.52
C CYS A 114 -9.43 -1.46 10.02
N PHE A 115 -9.58 -0.18 10.39
CA PHE A 115 -9.86 0.27 11.74
C PHE A 115 -11.27 0.86 11.82
N LEU A 116 -11.98 0.55 12.90
CA LEU A 116 -13.31 1.05 13.20
C LEU A 116 -13.31 1.69 14.59
N ASP A 117 -13.82 2.90 14.73
CA ASP A 117 -14.13 3.49 16.03
C ASP A 117 -15.59 3.15 16.37
N VAL A 118 -15.76 2.20 17.28
CA VAL A 118 -17.09 1.75 17.69
C VAL A 118 -17.58 2.40 18.99
N THR A 119 -16.87 3.39 19.52
CA THR A 119 -17.12 4.03 20.80
C THR A 119 -18.56 4.51 20.94
N ASN A 120 -19.08 5.21 19.93
CA ASN A 120 -20.43 5.78 19.97
C ASN A 120 -21.53 4.76 19.64
N TYR A 121 -21.17 3.58 19.15
CA TYR A 121 -22.11 2.57 18.67
C TYR A 121 -22.46 1.51 19.69
N LEU A 122 -21.64 1.30 20.75
CA LEU A 122 -21.87 0.27 21.76
C LEU A 122 -23.22 0.41 22.47
N LYS A 123 -23.61 1.65 22.78
CA LYS A 123 -24.93 1.93 23.40
C LYS A 123 -26.08 1.65 22.42
N LEU A 124 -25.90 1.96 21.13
CA LEU A 124 -26.90 1.74 20.07
C LEU A 124 -27.16 0.25 19.90
N TYR A 125 -26.08 -0.55 19.80
CA TYR A 125 -26.17 -2.00 19.62
C TYR A 125 -26.45 -2.73 20.95
N LYS A 126 -26.37 -2.07 22.11
CA LYS A 126 -26.47 -2.68 23.45
C LYS A 126 -25.49 -3.84 23.62
N LYS A 127 -24.27 -3.68 23.14
CA LYS A 127 -23.18 -4.68 23.15
C LYS A 127 -21.90 -4.07 23.68
N SER A 128 -21.07 -4.93 24.26
CA SER A 128 -19.66 -4.61 24.50
C SER A 128 -18.87 -4.53 23.19
N ASP A 129 -17.69 -3.96 23.23
CA ASP A 129 -16.78 -3.91 22.09
C ASP A 129 -16.39 -5.32 21.59
N ALA A 130 -16.21 -6.29 22.49
CA ALA A 130 -15.91 -7.67 22.16
C ALA A 130 -17.09 -8.37 21.46
N GLU A 131 -18.30 -8.23 21.99
CA GLU A 131 -19.51 -8.80 21.37
C GLU A 131 -19.80 -8.20 19.99
N LEU A 132 -19.57 -6.90 19.83
CA LEU A 132 -19.73 -6.23 18.52
C LEU A 132 -18.65 -6.69 17.55
N ALA A 133 -17.40 -6.87 18.00
CA ALA A 133 -16.32 -7.40 17.18
C ALA A 133 -16.65 -8.82 16.69
N GLU A 134 -17.12 -9.71 17.55
CA GLU A 134 -17.51 -11.07 17.19
C GLU A 134 -18.65 -11.07 16.16
N GLU A 135 -19.67 -10.22 16.34
CA GLU A 135 -20.77 -10.10 15.36
C GLU A 135 -20.28 -9.65 13.99
N ILE A 136 -19.37 -8.66 13.95
CA ILE A 136 -18.77 -8.20 12.71
C ILE A 136 -17.99 -9.33 12.03
N LEU A 137 -17.14 -10.06 12.76
CA LEU A 137 -16.36 -11.17 12.23
C LEU A 137 -17.27 -12.29 11.70
N GLN A 138 -18.32 -12.61 12.41
CA GLN A 138 -19.29 -13.62 11.99
C GLN A 138 -20.08 -13.16 10.75
N THR A 139 -20.45 -11.88 10.67
CA THR A 139 -21.14 -11.31 9.50
C THR A 139 -20.27 -11.37 8.27
N ILE A 140 -18.96 -11.05 8.40
CA ILE A 140 -17.99 -11.20 7.30
C ILE A 140 -17.96 -12.64 6.82
N TYR A 141 -17.83 -13.60 7.75
CA TYR A 141 -17.78 -15.02 7.40
C TYR A 141 -19.07 -15.51 6.69
N ILE A 142 -20.24 -15.18 7.23
CA ILE A 142 -21.53 -15.58 6.64
C ILE A 142 -21.73 -14.98 5.24
N LYS A 143 -21.43 -13.66 5.08
CA LYS A 143 -21.69 -12.98 3.80
C LYS A 143 -20.62 -13.25 2.73
N THR A 144 -19.37 -13.58 3.11
CA THR A 144 -18.25 -13.67 2.16
C THR A 144 -17.47 -14.98 2.18
N GLY A 145 -17.64 -15.79 3.23
CA GLY A 145 -16.82 -16.98 3.51
C GLY A 145 -15.42 -16.65 4.03
N LEU A 146 -15.03 -15.37 4.13
CA LEU A 146 -13.72 -14.94 4.60
C LEU A 146 -13.66 -14.98 6.13
N THR A 147 -12.55 -15.46 6.66
CA THR A 147 -12.25 -15.40 8.10
C THR A 147 -11.39 -14.18 8.39
N ALA A 148 -11.72 -13.45 9.45
CA ALA A 148 -10.95 -12.30 9.90
C ALA A 148 -10.50 -12.45 11.35
N THR A 149 -9.53 -11.61 11.76
CA THR A 149 -9.08 -11.44 13.15
C THR A 149 -9.33 -10.01 13.59
N CYS A 150 -9.63 -9.81 14.87
CA CYS A 150 -9.88 -8.49 15.44
C CYS A 150 -9.05 -8.26 16.69
N GLY A 151 -8.30 -7.14 16.68
CA GLY A 151 -7.72 -6.58 17.89
C GLY A 151 -8.58 -5.43 18.41
N ILE A 152 -8.75 -5.35 19.71
CA ILE A 152 -9.55 -4.35 20.38
C ILE A 152 -8.66 -3.55 21.33
N GLY A 153 -8.78 -2.23 21.29
CA GLY A 153 -7.97 -1.38 22.16
C GLY A 153 -8.54 0.03 22.31
N PRO A 154 -8.03 0.81 23.28
CA PRO A 154 -8.49 2.17 23.53
C PRO A 154 -7.95 3.19 22.50
N ASN A 155 -7.06 2.78 21.63
CA ASN A 155 -6.51 3.56 20.51
C ASN A 155 -6.11 2.63 19.36
N MET A 156 -5.74 3.19 18.21
CA MET A 156 -5.39 2.41 17.03
C MET A 156 -4.14 1.55 17.23
N LEU A 157 -3.16 2.06 17.99
CA LEU A 157 -1.93 1.33 18.29
C LEU A 157 -2.21 0.03 19.04
N LEU A 158 -2.90 0.12 20.21
CA LEU A 158 -3.17 -1.05 21.05
C LEU A 158 -4.12 -2.03 20.35
N ALA A 159 -5.10 -1.54 19.58
CA ALA A 159 -5.95 -2.40 18.76
C ALA A 159 -5.13 -3.16 17.70
N LYS A 160 -4.21 -2.49 17.01
CA LYS A 160 -3.35 -3.12 15.98
C LYS A 160 -2.39 -4.13 16.58
N VAL A 161 -1.72 -3.77 17.68
CA VAL A 161 -0.72 -4.64 18.32
C VAL A 161 -1.37 -5.86 18.94
N SER A 162 -2.54 -5.70 19.61
CA SER A 162 -3.29 -6.84 20.16
C SER A 162 -3.72 -7.80 19.05
N MET A 163 -4.11 -7.29 17.87
CA MET A 163 -4.43 -8.11 16.72
C MET A 163 -3.21 -8.90 16.22
N ASP A 164 -2.08 -8.23 16.00
CA ASP A 164 -0.90 -8.86 15.40
C ASP A 164 -0.21 -9.86 16.33
N ILE A 165 -0.16 -9.56 17.64
CA ILE A 165 0.58 -10.38 18.62
C ILE A 165 -0.30 -11.48 19.21
N GLU A 166 -1.59 -11.23 19.43
CA GLU A 166 -2.45 -12.17 20.17
C GLU A 166 -3.62 -12.72 19.35
N ALA A 167 -4.47 -11.86 18.75
CA ALA A 167 -5.68 -12.31 18.06
C ALA A 167 -5.40 -13.28 16.87
N LYS A 168 -4.31 -13.06 16.14
CA LYS A 168 -3.90 -13.94 15.03
C LYS A 168 -3.55 -15.36 15.47
N HIS A 169 -3.28 -15.56 16.75
CA HIS A 169 -2.89 -16.85 17.35
C HIS A 169 -3.97 -17.46 18.25
N ASN A 170 -5.03 -16.70 18.56
CA ASN A 170 -6.15 -17.18 19.36
C ASN A 170 -7.17 -17.95 18.50
N SER A 171 -7.83 -18.95 19.13
CA SER A 171 -8.86 -19.76 18.48
C SER A 171 -10.13 -18.97 18.15
N ASN A 172 -10.50 -17.98 18.95
CA ASN A 172 -11.65 -17.09 18.75
C ASN A 172 -11.33 -15.90 17.82
N ASN A 173 -10.09 -15.76 17.34
CA ASN A 173 -9.65 -14.70 16.43
C ASN A 173 -9.78 -13.28 16.97
N THR A 174 -9.91 -13.10 18.28
CA THR A 174 -10.04 -11.80 18.94
C THR A 174 -9.03 -11.66 20.06
N ALA A 175 -8.59 -10.43 20.33
CA ALA A 175 -7.80 -10.08 21.50
C ALA A 175 -8.12 -8.63 21.91
N LYS A 176 -8.06 -8.37 23.19
CA LYS A 176 -8.29 -7.02 23.74
C LYS A 176 -7.12 -6.63 24.63
N TRP A 177 -6.53 -5.46 24.35
CA TRP A 177 -5.49 -4.84 25.18
C TRP A 177 -5.95 -3.47 25.64
N ASN A 178 -5.70 -3.20 26.93
CA ASN A 178 -5.94 -1.91 27.55
C ASN A 178 -4.60 -1.30 28.02
N TYR A 179 -4.66 -0.15 28.67
CA TYR A 179 -3.45 0.51 29.19
C TYR A 179 -2.77 -0.27 30.30
N GLU A 180 -3.52 -1.08 31.04
CA GLU A 180 -3.00 -1.96 32.09
C GLU A 180 -2.13 -3.09 31.53
N ASP A 181 -2.31 -3.45 30.25
CA ASP A 181 -1.55 -4.51 29.59
C ASP A 181 -0.17 -4.05 29.06
N ILE A 182 0.15 -2.73 29.13
CA ILE A 182 1.36 -2.17 28.51
C ILE A 182 2.63 -2.83 29.06
N GLU A 183 2.79 -2.90 30.37
CA GLU A 183 4.01 -3.45 30.96
C GLU A 183 4.11 -4.95 30.79
N GLU A 184 3.00 -5.66 30.90
CA GLU A 184 2.99 -7.12 30.83
C GLU A 184 3.03 -7.68 29.42
N LYS A 185 2.44 -6.98 28.45
CA LYS A 185 2.34 -7.45 27.06
C LYS A 185 3.15 -6.61 26.08
N LEU A 186 2.91 -5.28 26.03
CA LEU A 186 3.54 -4.42 25.03
C LEU A 186 5.06 -4.35 25.21
N TRP A 187 5.55 -4.14 26.45
CA TRP A 187 6.98 -4.01 26.71
C TRP A 187 7.77 -5.29 26.49
N LYS A 188 7.12 -6.45 26.51
CA LYS A 188 7.79 -7.76 26.26
C LYS A 188 7.95 -8.06 24.77
N ILE A 189 7.43 -7.22 23.88
CA ILE A 189 7.58 -7.46 22.42
C ILE A 189 9.06 -7.41 22.02
N THR A 190 9.51 -8.49 21.43
CA THR A 190 10.84 -8.67 20.86
C THR A 190 10.75 -9.66 19.69
N PRO A 191 11.50 -9.49 18.58
CA PRO A 191 12.29 -8.31 18.22
C PRO A 191 11.42 -7.05 18.03
N LEU A 192 12.05 -5.86 18.07
CA LEU A 192 11.36 -4.58 17.95
C LEU A 192 10.52 -4.46 16.67
N SER A 193 10.94 -5.10 15.58
CA SER A 193 10.22 -5.11 14.30
C SER A 193 8.87 -5.82 14.32
N LYS A 194 8.50 -6.50 15.41
CA LYS A 194 7.14 -7.00 15.63
C LYS A 194 6.17 -5.91 16.07
N MET A 195 6.70 -4.78 16.53
CA MET A 195 5.89 -3.61 16.88
C MET A 195 5.47 -2.85 15.63
N TRP A 196 4.21 -2.51 15.52
CA TRP A 196 3.71 -1.65 14.43
C TRP A 196 4.47 -0.32 14.38
N GLY A 197 4.92 0.07 13.17
CA GLY A 197 5.72 1.28 12.95
C GLY A 197 7.24 1.07 13.02
N ILE A 198 7.73 -0.08 13.50
CA ILE A 198 9.16 -0.38 13.55
C ILE A 198 9.54 -1.39 12.45
N GLY A 199 10.22 -0.89 11.41
CA GLY A 199 10.77 -1.77 10.37
C GLY A 199 12.20 -2.23 10.70
N PRO A 200 12.76 -3.22 9.92
CA PRO A 200 14.08 -3.79 10.19
C PRO A 200 15.23 -2.75 10.24
N ARG A 201 15.12 -1.65 9.48
CA ARG A 201 16.13 -0.58 9.52
C ARG A 201 16.08 0.22 10.83
N MET A 202 14.87 0.53 11.30
CA MET A 202 14.69 1.24 12.57
C MET A 202 15.10 0.35 13.74
N GLU A 203 14.71 -0.94 13.74
CA GLU A 203 15.18 -1.93 14.72
C GLU A 203 16.72 -1.97 14.78
N LYS A 204 17.42 -2.09 13.64
CA LYS A 204 18.88 -2.06 13.60
C LYS A 204 19.47 -0.77 14.20
N ASN A 205 18.82 0.39 13.97
CA ASN A 205 19.26 1.66 14.51
C ASN A 205 19.03 1.74 16.03
N LEU A 206 17.89 1.25 16.53
CA LEU A 206 17.59 1.20 17.97
C LEU A 206 18.53 0.20 18.68
N ASN A 207 18.79 -0.96 18.10
CA ASN A 207 19.71 -1.95 18.65
C ASN A 207 21.15 -1.39 18.84
N LYS A 208 21.61 -0.47 17.95
CA LYS A 208 22.89 0.22 18.11
C LYS A 208 22.94 1.15 19.34
N LEU A 209 21.78 1.51 19.89
CA LEU A 209 21.63 2.31 21.10
C LEU A 209 21.41 1.45 22.34
N GLY A 210 21.49 0.12 22.23
CA GLY A 210 21.23 -0.80 23.33
C GLY A 210 19.73 -1.04 23.61
N ILE A 211 18.86 -0.65 22.69
CA ILE A 211 17.39 -0.81 22.81
C ILE A 211 16.99 -2.07 22.04
N TYR A 212 16.55 -3.10 22.73
CA TYR A 212 16.24 -4.43 22.16
C TYR A 212 14.77 -4.84 22.33
N THR A 213 14.07 -4.26 23.30
CA THR A 213 12.64 -4.52 23.58
C THR A 213 11.85 -3.22 23.54
N ILE A 214 10.54 -3.34 23.45
CA ILE A 214 9.65 -2.15 23.54
C ILE A 214 9.71 -1.54 24.94
N GLY A 215 9.94 -2.36 26.00
CA GLY A 215 10.18 -1.86 27.35
C GLY A 215 11.47 -1.02 27.46
N ASP A 216 12.55 -1.40 26.78
CA ASP A 216 13.77 -0.59 26.73
C ASP A 216 13.49 0.76 26.04
N LEU A 217 12.76 0.74 24.91
CA LEU A 217 12.36 1.94 24.18
C LEU A 217 11.49 2.88 25.02
N ALA A 218 10.53 2.33 25.77
CA ALA A 218 9.65 3.10 26.66
C ALA A 218 10.42 3.80 27.78
N LYS A 219 11.47 3.15 28.30
CA LYS A 219 12.30 3.67 29.40
C LYS A 219 13.43 4.59 28.95
N THR A 220 13.71 4.64 27.63
CA THR A 220 14.74 5.53 27.06
C THR A 220 14.29 6.99 27.18
N ASN A 221 15.26 7.91 27.31
CA ASN A 221 14.97 9.34 27.36
C ASN A 221 14.36 9.82 26.03
N LYS A 222 13.15 10.38 26.12
CA LYS A 222 12.39 10.91 24.97
C LYS A 222 13.16 11.95 24.16
N PHE A 223 13.95 12.80 24.84
CA PHE A 223 14.73 13.85 24.18
C PHE A 223 15.90 13.26 23.39
N GLU A 224 16.57 12.22 23.88
CA GLU A 224 17.63 11.51 23.15
C GLU A 224 17.10 10.86 21.86
N LEU A 225 15.90 10.27 21.92
CA LEU A 225 15.25 9.71 20.74
C LEU A 225 14.85 10.80 19.74
N LYS A 226 14.39 11.96 20.23
CA LYS A 226 14.09 13.13 19.39
C LYS A 226 15.33 13.66 18.69
N ASP A 227 16.45 13.77 19.39
CA ASP A 227 17.71 14.27 18.81
C ASP A 227 18.25 13.34 17.72
N LYS A 228 18.08 12.02 17.88
CA LYS A 228 18.57 11.03 16.91
C LYS A 228 17.62 10.77 15.74
N PHE A 229 16.31 10.78 15.98
CA PHE A 229 15.30 10.36 15.01
C PHE A 229 14.24 11.44 14.71
N GLY A 230 14.37 12.63 15.29
CA GLY A 230 13.43 13.72 15.10
C GLY A 230 12.02 13.38 15.64
N VAL A 231 11.00 13.80 14.89
CA VAL A 231 9.59 13.55 15.23
C VAL A 231 9.30 12.05 15.36
N MET A 232 9.91 11.21 14.50
CA MET A 232 9.76 9.75 14.57
C MET A 232 10.26 9.16 15.90
N GLY A 233 11.33 9.71 16.49
CA GLY A 233 11.81 9.28 17.81
C GLY A 233 10.81 9.55 18.92
N VAL A 234 10.14 10.72 18.86
CA VAL A 234 9.07 11.08 19.79
C VAL A 234 7.87 10.15 19.65
N GLU A 235 7.48 9.84 18.41
CA GLU A 235 6.37 8.95 18.10
C GLU A 235 6.64 7.52 18.58
N LEU A 236 7.84 6.99 18.30
CA LEU A 236 8.27 5.68 18.79
C LEU A 236 8.22 5.58 20.32
N TRP A 237 8.68 6.63 21.03
CA TRP A 237 8.60 6.67 22.48
C TRP A 237 7.15 6.69 22.96
N ASN A 238 6.28 7.51 22.36
CA ASN A 238 4.86 7.54 22.68
C ASN A 238 4.22 6.17 22.49
N HIS A 239 4.46 5.54 21.34
CA HIS A 239 3.92 4.22 21.02
C HIS A 239 4.43 3.14 21.99
N ALA A 240 5.70 3.18 22.39
CA ALA A 240 6.23 2.24 23.39
C ALA A 240 5.56 2.41 24.77
N ASN A 241 5.01 3.58 25.06
CA ASN A 241 4.21 3.86 26.25
C ASN A 241 2.70 3.72 26.02
N GLY A 242 2.28 3.12 24.92
CA GLY A 242 0.87 2.90 24.59
C GLY A 242 0.09 4.16 24.21
N ILE A 243 0.79 5.29 23.99
CA ILE A 243 0.19 6.59 23.67
C ILE A 243 0.02 6.72 22.16
N ASP A 244 -1.23 6.81 21.69
CA ASP A 244 -1.60 7.13 20.32
C ASP A 244 -2.84 8.04 20.33
N LEU A 245 -2.64 9.29 19.91
CA LEU A 245 -3.67 10.33 19.87
C LEU A 245 -4.36 10.42 18.51
N SER A 246 -4.00 9.57 17.56
CA SER A 246 -4.55 9.58 16.21
C SER A 246 -6.06 9.34 16.23
N LEU A 247 -6.79 10.10 15.42
CA LEU A 247 -8.24 9.95 15.25
C LEU A 247 -8.53 9.41 13.84
N ILE A 248 -9.39 8.40 13.73
CA ILE A 248 -9.80 7.81 12.45
C ILE A 248 -10.33 8.89 11.49
N LYS A 249 -11.19 9.79 11.97
CA LYS A 249 -11.76 10.90 11.19
C LYS A 249 -10.73 11.89 10.64
N ASP A 250 -9.53 11.96 11.22
CA ASP A 250 -8.52 12.92 10.78
C ASP A 250 -7.60 12.35 9.68
N TYR A 251 -7.53 11.03 9.53
CA TYR A 251 -6.72 10.40 8.46
C TYR A 251 -7.15 10.83 7.06
N LYS A 252 -8.41 11.14 6.83
CA LYS A 252 -8.91 11.69 5.56
C LYS A 252 -8.46 13.15 5.31
N LYS A 253 -8.05 13.89 6.35
CA LYS A 253 -7.72 15.33 6.30
C LYS A 253 -6.21 15.60 6.27
N LEU A 254 -5.37 14.62 6.57
CA LEU A 254 -3.95 14.81 6.87
C LEU A 254 -3.02 14.98 5.65
N ALA A 255 -3.49 14.79 4.44
CA ALA A 255 -2.64 14.97 3.26
C ALA A 255 -2.33 16.45 3.02
N LYS A 256 -1.23 16.96 3.58
CA LYS A 256 -0.72 18.33 3.33
C LYS A 256 -0.27 18.56 1.89
N SER A 257 0.11 17.49 1.19
CA SER A 257 0.46 17.53 -0.24
C SER A 257 0.08 16.21 -0.89
N GLU A 258 -0.44 16.29 -2.10
CA GLU A 258 -0.72 15.11 -2.90
C GLU A 258 0.36 14.94 -3.97
N SER A 259 0.67 13.69 -4.27
CA SER A 259 1.53 13.33 -5.39
C SER A 259 1.00 12.07 -6.08
N PHE A 260 1.20 11.99 -7.39
CA PHE A 260 0.99 10.76 -8.14
C PHE A 260 2.35 10.22 -8.56
N SER A 261 2.57 8.94 -8.36
CA SER A 261 3.78 8.27 -8.83
C SER A 261 3.45 6.93 -9.49
N HIS A 262 4.31 6.55 -10.41
CA HIS A 262 4.30 5.23 -11.03
C HIS A 262 5.72 4.68 -11.01
N SER A 263 5.90 3.47 -10.48
CA SER A 263 7.20 2.79 -10.43
C SER A 263 7.09 1.41 -11.03
N GLN A 264 8.10 1.01 -11.80
CA GLN A 264 8.16 -0.31 -12.43
C GLN A 264 9.55 -0.92 -12.24
N VAL A 265 9.60 -2.18 -11.81
CA VAL A 265 10.78 -3.04 -11.90
C VAL A 265 10.70 -3.77 -13.22
N LEU A 266 11.77 -3.70 -14.02
CA LEU A 266 11.85 -4.26 -15.35
C LEU A 266 12.31 -5.72 -15.31
N PHE A 267 11.87 -6.54 -16.28
CA PHE A 267 12.23 -7.97 -16.33
C PHE A 267 13.63 -8.21 -16.87
N LYS A 268 14.13 -7.31 -17.71
CA LYS A 268 15.49 -7.31 -18.26
C LYS A 268 16.16 -5.97 -17.97
N ASP A 269 17.46 -5.88 -18.20
CA ASP A 269 18.16 -4.61 -18.13
C ASP A 269 17.88 -3.78 -19.40
N TYR A 270 17.75 -2.49 -19.18
CA TYR A 270 17.55 -1.47 -20.21
C TYR A 270 18.76 -0.53 -20.24
N ASN A 271 18.94 0.15 -21.36
CA ASN A 271 19.98 1.15 -21.59
C ASN A 271 19.37 2.49 -22.01
N GLU A 272 20.21 3.48 -22.34
CA GLU A 272 19.79 4.82 -22.72
C GLU A 272 18.85 4.88 -23.94
N ASN A 273 18.99 3.94 -24.87
CA ASN A 273 18.23 3.93 -26.13
C ASN A 273 16.79 3.45 -25.93
N ASN A 274 16.60 2.41 -25.12
CA ASN A 274 15.30 1.77 -24.99
C ASN A 274 14.52 2.18 -23.72
N ILE A 275 15.18 2.72 -22.68
CA ILE A 275 14.51 3.15 -21.45
C ILE A 275 13.55 4.32 -21.69
N LYS A 276 13.82 5.20 -22.67
CA LYS A 276 12.98 6.36 -23.01
C LYS A 276 11.57 5.92 -23.45
N ILE A 277 11.41 4.73 -24.00
CA ILE A 277 10.10 4.12 -24.33
C ILE A 277 9.31 3.91 -23.02
N ILE A 278 9.94 3.30 -22.02
CA ILE A 278 9.31 3.00 -20.71
C ILE A 278 8.94 4.29 -19.98
N ILE A 279 9.85 5.28 -19.97
CA ILE A 279 9.57 6.60 -19.36
C ILE A 279 8.33 7.24 -20.01
N SER A 280 8.27 7.26 -21.35
CA SER A 280 7.12 7.78 -22.09
C SER A 280 5.82 7.07 -21.73
N GLU A 281 5.81 5.76 -21.66
CA GLU A 281 4.65 4.95 -21.27
C GLU A 281 4.16 5.26 -19.85
N MET A 282 5.09 5.46 -18.91
CA MET A 282 4.77 5.77 -17.52
C MET A 282 4.24 7.18 -17.37
N VAL A 283 4.78 8.13 -18.12
CA VAL A 283 4.31 9.52 -18.21
C VAL A 283 2.86 9.56 -18.70
N GLU A 284 2.53 8.83 -19.78
CA GLU A 284 1.15 8.77 -20.29
C GLU A 284 0.14 8.32 -19.22
N VAL A 285 0.51 7.31 -18.44
CA VAL A 285 -0.34 6.82 -17.34
C VAL A 285 -0.55 7.91 -16.28
N LEU A 286 0.50 8.65 -15.93
CA LEU A 286 0.40 9.72 -14.92
C LEU A 286 -0.36 10.93 -15.43
N ALA A 287 -0.13 11.37 -16.67
CA ALA A 287 -0.84 12.47 -17.30
C ALA A 287 -2.36 12.17 -17.40
N SER A 288 -2.72 10.95 -17.84
CA SER A 288 -4.11 10.50 -17.84
C SER A 288 -4.71 10.51 -16.41
N ARG A 289 -3.94 10.11 -15.39
CA ARG A 289 -4.38 10.15 -13.99
C ARG A 289 -4.57 11.58 -13.48
N LEU A 290 -3.71 12.52 -13.86
CA LEU A 290 -3.85 13.95 -13.55
C LEU A 290 -5.15 14.49 -14.14
N ARG A 291 -5.38 14.31 -15.44
CA ARG A 291 -6.60 14.76 -16.14
C ARG A 291 -7.87 14.16 -15.53
N LYS A 292 -7.88 12.85 -15.27
CA LYS A 292 -9.02 12.15 -14.64
C LYS A 292 -9.40 12.74 -13.28
N ASN A 293 -8.43 13.25 -12.51
CA ASN A 293 -8.65 13.84 -11.19
C ASN A 293 -8.77 15.37 -11.24
N ASN A 294 -8.83 15.97 -12.44
CA ASN A 294 -8.83 17.42 -12.65
C ASN A 294 -7.68 18.12 -11.93
N LYS A 295 -6.46 17.56 -12.04
CA LYS A 295 -5.25 18.05 -11.38
C LYS A 295 -4.13 18.34 -12.37
N GLN A 296 -3.27 19.25 -11.96
CA GLN A 296 -2.01 19.59 -12.64
C GLN A 296 -0.86 19.46 -11.65
N THR A 297 0.35 19.20 -12.17
CA THR A 297 1.58 19.08 -11.37
C THR A 297 2.48 20.29 -11.55
N LYS A 298 3.13 20.72 -10.45
CA LYS A 298 4.25 21.70 -10.46
C LYS A 298 5.61 21.09 -10.16
N ASN A 299 5.67 19.77 -9.91
CA ASN A 299 6.95 19.12 -9.64
C ASN A 299 7.01 17.77 -10.32
N ILE A 300 7.96 17.58 -11.21
CA ILE A 300 8.15 16.35 -11.99
C ILE A 300 9.41 15.66 -11.44
N GLY A 301 9.32 14.36 -11.17
CA GLY A 301 10.44 13.56 -10.70
C GLY A 301 10.68 12.33 -11.53
N LEU A 302 11.95 12.02 -11.76
CA LEU A 302 12.42 10.79 -12.37
C LEU A 302 13.38 10.08 -11.43
N GLY A 303 13.14 8.80 -11.20
CA GLY A 303 14.03 7.89 -10.49
C GLY A 303 14.45 6.73 -11.38
N ILE A 304 15.73 6.45 -11.42
CA ILE A 304 16.34 5.31 -12.10
C ILE A 304 17.03 4.45 -11.05
N GLY A 305 16.76 3.14 -11.07
CA GLY A 305 17.50 2.16 -10.27
C GLY A 305 18.28 1.24 -11.19
N TYR A 306 19.55 1.07 -10.90
CA TYR A 306 20.45 0.21 -11.68
C TYR A 306 20.22 -1.28 -11.41
N SER A 307 20.86 -2.13 -12.18
CA SER A 307 20.80 -3.58 -12.01
C SER A 307 21.27 -4.00 -10.62
N LYS A 308 20.73 -5.10 -10.09
CA LYS A 308 21.00 -5.58 -8.73
C LYS A 308 22.50 -5.81 -8.46
N ASP A 309 23.24 -6.23 -9.47
CA ASP A 309 24.66 -6.56 -9.32
C ASP A 309 25.54 -5.29 -9.23
N ILE A 310 25.06 -4.17 -9.74
CA ILE A 310 25.74 -2.89 -9.70
C ILE A 310 25.30 -2.07 -8.48
N SER A 311 24.02 -2.19 -8.10
CA SER A 311 23.36 -1.35 -7.08
C SER A 311 23.34 0.15 -7.43
N GLY A 312 22.64 0.96 -6.64
CA GLY A 312 22.60 2.41 -6.85
C GLY A 312 21.47 2.87 -7.78
N GLY A 313 21.63 4.10 -8.26
CA GLY A 313 20.64 4.82 -9.05
C GLY A 313 20.49 6.26 -8.58
N PHE A 314 19.56 6.99 -9.17
CA PHE A 314 19.28 8.38 -8.79
C PHE A 314 17.78 8.65 -8.73
N TYR A 315 17.42 9.73 -8.04
CA TYR A 315 16.09 10.33 -8.07
C TYR A 315 16.24 11.84 -7.99
N HIS A 316 15.80 12.54 -9.04
CA HIS A 316 15.83 13.99 -9.09
C HIS A 316 14.47 14.55 -9.50
N THR A 317 14.24 15.81 -9.16
CA THR A 317 13.01 16.52 -9.49
C THR A 317 13.29 17.86 -10.14
N ILE A 318 12.36 18.30 -10.99
CA ILE A 318 12.31 19.65 -11.57
C ILE A 318 11.01 20.29 -11.12
N LYS A 319 11.12 21.49 -10.54
CA LYS A 319 9.96 22.33 -10.22
C LYS A 319 9.66 23.21 -11.43
N LEU A 320 8.39 23.22 -11.84
CA LEU A 320 7.90 24.01 -12.97
C LEU A 320 7.41 25.37 -12.51
N ASP A 321 7.55 26.37 -13.36
CA ASP A 321 6.95 27.69 -13.15
C ASP A 321 5.43 27.63 -13.29
N ASN A 322 4.93 26.99 -14.34
CA ASN A 322 3.51 26.77 -14.59
C ASN A 322 3.10 25.31 -14.33
N PRO A 323 1.87 25.10 -13.80
CA PRO A 323 1.37 23.75 -13.60
C PRO A 323 0.94 23.11 -14.91
N THR A 324 1.14 21.79 -15.05
CA THR A 324 0.83 21.06 -16.29
C THR A 324 0.17 19.71 -16.03
N ASP A 325 -0.65 19.25 -16.99
CA ASP A 325 -1.14 17.88 -17.16
C ASP A 325 -0.82 17.33 -18.57
N SER A 326 0.03 18.06 -19.33
CA SER A 326 0.52 17.65 -20.64
C SER A 326 1.54 16.52 -20.51
N ALA A 327 1.26 15.39 -21.19
CA ALA A 327 2.19 14.27 -21.24
C ALA A 327 3.52 14.65 -21.94
N TYR A 328 3.47 15.53 -22.94
CA TYR A 328 4.64 16.01 -23.65
C TYR A 328 5.59 16.79 -22.73
N GLU A 329 5.04 17.74 -21.98
CA GLU A 329 5.83 18.57 -21.07
C GLU A 329 6.42 17.75 -19.90
N ILE A 330 5.62 16.82 -19.33
CA ILE A 330 6.10 15.91 -18.28
C ILE A 330 7.23 15.02 -18.82
N LEU A 331 7.09 14.48 -20.05
CA LEU A 331 8.11 13.64 -20.67
C LEU A 331 9.42 14.42 -20.91
N ASN A 332 9.33 15.62 -21.47
CA ASN A 332 10.52 16.43 -21.74
C ASN A 332 11.31 16.70 -20.45
N ASN A 333 10.64 17.05 -19.36
CA ASN A 333 11.31 17.25 -18.08
C ASN A 333 11.91 15.96 -17.50
N CYS A 334 11.25 14.81 -17.68
CA CYS A 334 11.85 13.52 -17.32
C CYS A 334 13.11 13.23 -18.15
N LEU A 335 13.11 13.52 -19.45
CA LEU A 335 14.28 13.30 -20.33
C LEU A 335 15.42 14.26 -19.97
N ILE A 336 15.16 15.51 -19.61
CA ILE A 336 16.18 16.46 -19.11
C ILE A 336 16.83 15.89 -17.83
N ILE A 337 16.06 15.34 -16.89
CA ILE A 337 16.62 14.69 -15.69
C ILE A 337 17.45 13.47 -16.11
N PHE A 338 16.93 12.65 -16.99
CA PHE A 338 17.62 11.45 -17.45
C PHE A 338 18.97 11.77 -18.08
N ASP A 339 19.00 12.65 -19.08
CA ASP A 339 20.21 12.99 -19.82
C ASP A 339 21.26 13.67 -18.94
N LYS A 340 20.84 14.37 -17.87
CA LYS A 340 21.74 15.03 -16.94
C LYS A 340 22.39 14.09 -15.91
N PHE A 341 21.68 13.05 -15.46
CA PHE A 341 22.11 12.26 -14.29
C PHE A 341 22.34 10.76 -14.60
N TYR A 342 22.14 10.33 -15.84
CA TYR A 342 22.36 8.95 -16.21
C TYR A 342 23.84 8.65 -16.43
N GLU A 343 24.34 7.57 -15.81
CA GLU A 343 25.76 7.19 -15.78
C GLU A 343 26.07 5.99 -16.68
N SER A 344 25.31 5.75 -17.74
CA SER A 344 25.50 4.65 -18.71
C SER A 344 25.51 3.24 -18.07
N MET A 345 24.78 3.06 -16.96
CA MET A 345 24.67 1.79 -16.26
C MET A 345 23.38 1.04 -16.65
N PRO A 346 23.36 -0.30 -16.61
CA PRO A 346 22.16 -1.09 -16.87
C PRO A 346 21.00 -0.75 -15.92
N ILE A 347 19.84 -0.43 -16.49
CA ILE A 347 18.67 0.05 -15.76
C ILE A 347 17.71 -1.10 -15.46
N ARG A 348 17.29 -1.25 -14.20
CA ARG A 348 16.34 -2.27 -13.75
C ARG A 348 15.07 -1.71 -13.13
N LYS A 349 15.04 -0.43 -12.78
CA LYS A 349 13.87 0.21 -12.19
C LYS A 349 13.70 1.63 -12.72
N VAL A 350 12.45 2.00 -12.99
CA VAL A 350 12.05 3.37 -13.35
C VAL A 350 10.95 3.82 -12.39
N THR A 351 11.00 5.08 -12.00
CA THR A 351 9.96 5.76 -11.23
C THR A 351 9.70 7.13 -11.82
N VAL A 352 8.47 7.43 -12.18
CA VAL A 352 8.04 8.78 -12.55
C VAL A 352 7.09 9.30 -11.49
N SER A 353 7.20 10.57 -11.13
CA SER A 353 6.32 11.19 -10.15
C SER A 353 5.90 12.60 -10.55
N CYS A 354 4.69 12.96 -10.12
CA CYS A 354 4.07 14.26 -10.26
C CYS A 354 3.69 14.74 -8.86
N GLY A 355 4.36 15.77 -8.36
CA GLY A 355 4.16 16.35 -7.02
C GLY A 355 3.62 17.78 -7.08
N LEU A 356 3.39 18.37 -5.90
CA LEU A 356 2.78 19.69 -5.79
C LEU A 356 1.52 19.81 -6.64
N LEU A 357 0.62 18.83 -6.47
CA LEU A 357 -0.62 18.76 -7.23
C LEU A 357 -1.57 19.87 -6.82
N GLN A 358 -2.18 20.51 -7.81
CA GLN A 358 -3.22 21.51 -7.63
C GLN A 358 -4.41 21.24 -8.55
N LYS A 359 -5.59 21.75 -8.21
CA LYS A 359 -6.75 21.68 -9.08
C LYS A 359 -6.49 22.49 -10.36
N LYS A 360 -7.00 22.00 -11.48
CA LYS A 360 -7.03 22.75 -12.74
C LYS A 360 -8.17 23.76 -12.67
N GLU A 361 -7.89 24.96 -12.16
CA GLU A 361 -8.91 26.02 -11.97
C GLU A 361 -8.98 26.98 -13.16
N SER A 362 -7.85 27.20 -13.86
CA SER A 362 -7.76 28.04 -15.05
C SER A 362 -6.55 27.64 -15.87
N VAL A 363 -6.61 27.82 -17.17
CA VAL A 363 -5.44 27.70 -18.04
C VAL A 363 -4.76 29.06 -18.07
N GLN A 364 -3.56 29.14 -17.50
CA GLN A 364 -2.71 30.32 -17.69
C GLN A 364 -2.25 30.34 -19.14
N LEU A 365 -2.75 31.28 -19.92
CA LEU A 365 -2.36 31.43 -21.31
C LEU A 365 -1.02 32.15 -21.36
N ASN A 366 -0.09 31.60 -22.12
CA ASN A 366 1.14 32.28 -22.49
C ASN A 366 0.83 33.14 -23.75
N LEU A 367 1.18 34.41 -23.71
CA LEU A 367 0.94 35.37 -24.79
C LEU A 367 1.65 34.98 -26.10
N PHE A 368 2.67 34.11 -26.03
CA PHE A 368 3.50 33.70 -27.14
C PHE A 368 3.23 32.28 -27.65
N GLU A 369 2.26 31.57 -27.06
CA GLU A 369 1.88 30.21 -27.47
C GLU A 369 0.65 30.21 -28.36
N ASN A 370 0.64 29.33 -29.37
CA ASN A 370 -0.49 29.15 -30.28
C ASN A 370 -1.68 28.51 -29.53
N ARG A 371 -2.69 29.30 -29.19
CA ARG A 371 -3.88 28.89 -28.43
C ARG A 371 -4.59 27.68 -29.03
N ASN A 372 -4.67 27.63 -30.38
CA ASN A 372 -5.36 26.58 -31.11
C ASN A 372 -4.65 25.21 -31.01
N GLU A 373 -3.34 25.18 -30.90
CA GLU A 373 -2.57 23.94 -30.80
C GLU A 373 -2.70 23.30 -29.39
N ASN A 374 -2.61 24.12 -28.34
CA ASN A 374 -2.76 23.65 -26.95
C ASN A 374 -4.18 23.18 -26.64
N ASP A 375 -5.20 23.86 -27.13
CA ASP A 375 -6.60 23.47 -26.98
C ASP A 375 -6.91 22.16 -27.72
N ASN A 376 -6.37 22.01 -28.93
CA ASN A 376 -6.52 20.79 -29.72
C ASN A 376 -5.82 19.59 -29.07
N GLU A 377 -4.60 19.75 -28.57
CA GLU A 377 -3.87 18.68 -27.86
C GLU A 377 -4.63 18.24 -26.59
N SER A 378 -5.14 19.19 -25.82
CA SER A 378 -5.94 18.91 -24.63
C SER A 378 -7.21 18.11 -24.97
N ASN A 379 -7.95 18.50 -26.00
CA ASN A 379 -9.18 17.84 -26.45
C ASN A 379 -8.90 16.42 -26.98
N ILE A 380 -7.82 16.23 -27.74
CA ILE A 380 -7.38 14.91 -28.22
C ILE A 380 -7.06 14.01 -27.05
N ASN A 381 -6.29 14.47 -26.06
CA ASN A 381 -5.92 13.70 -24.89
C ASN A 381 -7.13 13.29 -24.04
N ILE A 382 -8.11 14.17 -23.86
CA ILE A 382 -9.39 13.86 -23.17
C ILE A 382 -10.15 12.78 -23.94
N THR A 383 -10.23 12.90 -25.27
CA THR A 383 -10.91 11.91 -26.11
C THR A 383 -10.23 10.54 -26.04
N ILE A 384 -8.90 10.50 -26.08
CA ILE A 384 -8.10 9.28 -25.90
C ILE A 384 -8.40 8.63 -24.54
N ASP A 385 -8.42 9.43 -23.48
CA ASP A 385 -8.72 8.95 -22.13
C ASP A 385 -10.15 8.37 -22.03
N GLN A 386 -11.14 9.00 -22.66
CA GLN A 386 -12.52 8.49 -22.73
C GLN A 386 -12.62 7.17 -23.49
N ILE A 387 -11.93 7.03 -24.63
CA ILE A 387 -11.88 5.78 -25.40
C ILE A 387 -11.25 4.67 -24.55
N LYS A 388 -10.11 4.93 -23.91
CA LYS A 388 -9.43 3.95 -23.05
C LYS A 388 -10.27 3.58 -21.80
N MET A 389 -11.05 4.51 -21.27
CA MET A 389 -11.95 4.23 -20.16
C MET A 389 -13.12 3.33 -20.58
N LYS A 390 -13.69 3.57 -21.76
CA LYS A 390 -14.87 2.82 -22.28
C LYS A 390 -14.49 1.45 -22.82
N TYR A 391 -13.39 1.35 -23.55
CA TYR A 391 -13.02 0.14 -24.31
C TYR A 391 -11.78 -0.58 -23.76
N GLY A 392 -11.19 -0.07 -22.66
CA GLY A 392 -10.01 -0.65 -22.03
C GLY A 392 -8.71 0.04 -22.44
N LYS A 393 -7.68 -0.08 -21.60
CA LYS A 393 -6.40 0.63 -21.75
C LYS A 393 -5.63 0.30 -23.04
N ASN A 394 -5.87 -0.88 -23.61
CA ASN A 394 -5.22 -1.32 -24.84
C ASN A 394 -6.03 -1.07 -26.12
N SER A 395 -7.19 -0.39 -26.03
CA SER A 395 -8.03 -0.09 -27.18
C SER A 395 -7.42 0.96 -28.12
N LEU A 396 -6.54 1.81 -27.60
CA LEU A 396 -5.82 2.83 -28.36
C LEU A 396 -4.39 2.94 -27.81
N LEU A 397 -3.40 2.68 -28.67
CA LEU A 397 -1.98 2.63 -28.35
C LEU A 397 -1.20 3.60 -29.22
N LYS A 398 -0.12 4.17 -28.70
CA LYS A 398 0.90 4.83 -29.52
C LYS A 398 1.72 3.77 -30.27
N ALA A 399 2.22 4.10 -31.46
CA ALA A 399 3.07 3.17 -32.23
C ALA A 399 4.28 2.67 -31.42
N THR A 400 4.85 3.53 -30.58
CA THR A 400 5.96 3.17 -29.66
C THR A 400 5.60 2.05 -28.68
N ASN A 401 4.31 1.85 -28.37
CA ASN A 401 3.87 0.76 -27.50
C ASN A 401 3.89 -0.62 -28.19
N LEU A 402 4.15 -0.66 -29.49
CA LEU A 402 4.28 -1.90 -30.27
C LEU A 402 5.75 -2.33 -30.46
N LEU A 403 6.71 -1.50 -30.00
CA LEU A 403 8.12 -1.84 -30.07
C LEU A 403 8.44 -3.00 -29.09
N GLU A 404 9.45 -3.80 -29.41
CA GLU A 404 9.87 -4.98 -28.64
C GLU A 404 10.22 -4.65 -27.17
N ASP A 405 10.78 -3.46 -26.94
CA ASP A 405 11.16 -2.99 -25.60
C ASP A 405 9.99 -2.37 -24.81
N SER A 406 8.81 -2.25 -25.42
CA SER A 406 7.60 -1.74 -24.74
C SER A 406 7.07 -2.72 -23.70
N THR A 407 6.57 -2.18 -22.60
CA THR A 407 5.87 -2.96 -21.56
C THR A 407 4.40 -2.59 -21.41
N ALA A 408 3.92 -1.61 -22.17
CA ALA A 408 2.60 -1.01 -22.01
C ALA A 408 1.46 -2.03 -22.10
N ILE A 409 1.43 -2.87 -23.13
CA ILE A 409 0.34 -3.84 -23.36
C ILE A 409 0.23 -4.82 -22.18
N GLU A 410 1.35 -5.39 -21.75
CA GLU A 410 1.36 -6.35 -20.64
C GLU A 410 1.13 -5.67 -19.28
N ARG A 411 1.64 -4.46 -19.09
CA ARG A 411 1.42 -3.66 -17.89
C ARG A 411 -0.04 -3.26 -17.73
N ASN A 412 -0.72 -2.91 -18.82
CA ASN A 412 -2.12 -2.52 -18.80
C ASN A 412 -3.07 -3.66 -18.35
N LYS A 413 -2.65 -4.92 -18.47
CA LYS A 413 -3.36 -6.10 -17.95
C LYS A 413 -3.18 -6.29 -16.44
N LYS A 414 -2.42 -5.42 -15.77
CA LYS A 414 -2.05 -5.58 -14.36
C LYS A 414 -2.60 -4.46 -13.48
N ILE A 415 -2.84 -4.79 -12.21
CA ILE A 415 -3.15 -3.85 -11.14
C ILE A 415 -2.07 -4.04 -10.06
N GLY A 416 -1.39 -2.96 -9.67
CA GLY A 416 -0.29 -3.03 -8.69
C GLY A 416 0.86 -3.97 -9.08
N GLY A 417 1.08 -4.18 -10.41
CA GLY A 417 2.12 -5.09 -10.92
C GLY A 417 1.69 -6.57 -11.04
N HIS A 418 0.48 -6.93 -10.64
CA HIS A 418 -0.06 -8.29 -10.70
C HIS A 418 -1.24 -8.37 -11.66
N TYR A 419 -1.55 -9.57 -12.17
CA TYR A 419 -2.67 -9.74 -13.10
C TYR A 419 -4.00 -9.28 -12.51
N SER A 420 -4.83 -8.64 -13.34
CA SER A 420 -6.15 -8.17 -12.93
C SER A 420 -7.17 -9.30 -12.87
N TRP A 421 -7.10 -10.26 -13.82
CA TRP A 421 -8.01 -11.43 -13.95
C TRP A 421 -7.24 -12.70 -14.23
#